data_a5a61fa69098276a4fc1eb71f67506e1
#
_entry.id   a5a61fa69098276a4fc1eb71f67506e1
#
_cell.length_a   1.000
_cell.length_b   1.000
_cell.length_c   1.000
_cell.angle_alpha   90.00
_cell.angle_beta   90.00
_cell.angle_gamma   90.00
#
_symmetry.space_group_name_H-M   'P 1'
#
loop_
_entity.id
_entity.type
_entity.pdbx_description
1 polymer ?
#
loop_
_entity_poly.entity_id
_entity_poly.type
_entity_poly.pdbx_seq_one_letter_code
_entity_poly.pdbx_strand_id
1 'polypeptide(L)'
;HTLSLHDALPISIRWIVDDALKFVQREARRGVKYDGIVLDPPKFGRGPKGEVWEVYKSLPDLFSACHECLSDNPLFVVTTIYAVRASAIHVAQAMDDMMKGFGGKFEMGELVTREQSAGRLLSQAVYARWSANDGRSTMDDGVK
;
A
#
# COMPACT_ATOMS: atom_id res chain seq x y z
N HIS A 1 2.51 -28.02 -13.85
CA HIS A 1 1.56 -28.12 -12.74
C HIS A 1 0.84 -26.81 -12.63
N THR A 2 -0.37 -26.74 -13.14
CA THR A 2 -1.31 -25.65 -12.90
C THR A 2 -1.83 -25.83 -11.48
N LEU A 3 -1.44 -24.98 -10.55
CA LEU A 3 -2.07 -24.94 -9.24
C LEU A 3 -3.54 -24.53 -9.43
N SER A 4 -4.44 -25.44 -9.12
CA SER A 4 -5.87 -25.14 -9.12
C SER A 4 -6.17 -24.16 -8.01
N LEU A 5 -6.93 -23.10 -8.31
CA LEU A 5 -7.43 -22.14 -7.33
C LEU A 5 -8.26 -22.81 -6.19
N HIS A 6 -8.62 -24.08 -6.33
CA HIS A 6 -9.35 -24.86 -5.34
C HIS A 6 -8.49 -25.42 -4.20
N ASP A 7 -7.15 -25.42 -4.34
CA ASP A 7 -6.22 -25.90 -3.30
C ASP A 7 -5.76 -24.79 -2.35
N ALA A 8 -6.22 -23.54 -2.56
CA ALA A 8 -5.99 -22.47 -1.61
C ALA A 8 -6.88 -22.68 -0.36
N LEU A 9 -6.28 -22.60 0.82
CA LEU A 9 -7.01 -22.52 2.08
C LEU A 9 -8.15 -21.50 1.95
N PRO A 10 -9.34 -21.75 2.54
CA PRO A 10 -10.46 -20.84 2.42
C PRO A 10 -10.08 -19.46 2.97
N ILE A 11 -9.87 -18.52 2.06
CA ILE A 11 -9.59 -17.14 2.43
C ILE A 11 -10.91 -16.53 2.92
N SER A 12 -10.96 -16.14 4.19
CA SER A 12 -12.10 -15.42 4.73
C SER A 12 -11.94 -13.93 4.42
N ILE A 13 -12.83 -13.39 3.58
CA ILE A 13 -12.83 -11.96 3.23
C ILE A 13 -14.02 -11.30 3.93
N ARG A 14 -13.75 -10.27 4.71
CA ARG A 14 -14.76 -9.40 5.27
C ARG A 14 -14.86 -8.12 4.46
N TRP A 15 -15.93 -7.96 3.72
CA TRP A 15 -16.22 -6.73 2.97
C TRP A 15 -16.85 -5.68 3.88
N ILE A 16 -16.31 -4.46 3.86
CA ILE A 16 -16.78 -3.33 4.67
C ILE A 16 -16.89 -2.12 3.76
N VAL A 17 -18.07 -1.48 3.75
CA VAL A 17 -18.30 -0.22 3.06
C VAL A 17 -18.32 0.88 4.13
N ASP A 18 -17.25 1.66 4.20
CA ASP A 18 -17.08 2.74 5.19
C ASP A 18 -16.11 3.80 4.65
N ASP A 19 -16.04 4.95 5.30
CA ASP A 19 -14.94 5.90 5.12
C ASP A 19 -13.64 5.28 5.64
N ALA A 20 -12.66 5.10 4.75
CA ALA A 20 -11.44 4.36 5.06
C ALA A 20 -10.66 4.99 6.23
N LEU A 21 -10.51 6.32 6.26
CA LEU A 21 -9.79 7.00 7.34
C LEU A 21 -10.51 6.82 8.69
N LYS A 22 -11.83 7.01 8.72
CA LYS A 22 -12.62 6.80 9.95
C LYS A 22 -12.60 5.35 10.40
N PHE A 23 -12.62 4.41 9.45
CA PHE A 23 -12.51 2.98 9.73
C PHE A 23 -11.18 2.67 10.41
N VAL A 24 -10.05 3.05 9.82
CA VAL A 24 -8.70 2.76 10.35
C VAL A 24 -8.50 3.42 11.71
N GLN A 25 -8.91 4.69 11.87
CA GLN A 25 -8.86 5.38 13.16
C GLN A 25 -9.68 4.67 14.25
N ARG A 26 -10.82 4.07 13.87
CA ARG A 26 -11.63 3.28 14.82
C ARG A 26 -10.95 1.97 15.17
N GLU A 27 -10.32 1.30 14.21
CA GLU A 27 -9.56 0.08 14.46
C GLU A 27 -8.34 0.35 15.36
N ALA A 28 -7.61 1.44 15.12
CA ALA A 28 -6.52 1.90 15.99
C ALA A 28 -6.98 2.07 17.45
N ARG A 29 -8.09 2.81 17.68
CA ARG A 29 -8.66 2.99 19.01
C ARG A 29 -9.11 1.68 19.69
N ARG A 30 -9.44 0.65 18.90
CA ARG A 30 -9.80 -0.69 19.39
C ARG A 30 -8.59 -1.59 19.63
N GLY A 31 -7.40 -1.12 19.29
CA GLY A 31 -6.17 -1.92 19.38
C GLY A 31 -6.11 -3.05 18.36
N VAL A 32 -6.89 -2.99 17.27
CA VAL A 32 -6.83 -3.99 16.20
C VAL A 32 -5.53 -3.82 15.43
N LYS A 33 -4.87 -4.94 15.15
CA LYS A 33 -3.57 -4.98 14.47
C LYS A 33 -3.64 -5.78 13.18
N TYR A 34 -2.88 -5.33 12.18
CA TYR A 34 -2.80 -5.92 10.85
C TYR A 34 -1.35 -6.19 10.47
N ASP A 35 -1.09 -7.33 9.85
CA ASP A 35 0.24 -7.72 9.38
C ASP A 35 0.55 -7.16 7.99
N GLY A 36 -0.44 -6.75 7.24
CA GLY A 36 -0.27 -6.15 5.92
C GLY A 36 -1.35 -5.15 5.58
N ILE A 37 -0.98 -4.08 4.90
CA ILE A 37 -1.91 -3.02 4.47
C ILE A 37 -1.69 -2.73 2.99
N VAL A 38 -2.79 -2.68 2.24
CA VAL A 38 -2.81 -2.21 0.84
C VAL A 38 -3.71 -0.99 0.76
N LEU A 39 -3.20 0.09 0.18
CA LEU A 39 -3.88 1.37 0.03
C LEU A 39 -3.94 1.76 -1.45
N ASP A 40 -5.12 2.13 -1.91
CA ASP A 40 -5.34 2.69 -3.25
C ASP A 40 -6.30 3.89 -3.16
N PRO A 41 -5.90 4.97 -2.44
CA PRO A 41 -6.76 6.11 -2.23
C PRO A 41 -6.97 6.88 -3.54
N PRO A 42 -8.20 7.37 -3.80
CA PRO A 42 -8.44 8.23 -4.95
C PRO A 42 -7.74 9.58 -4.75
N LYS A 43 -7.43 10.27 -5.86
CA LYS A 43 -6.91 11.63 -5.80
C LYS A 43 -7.84 12.59 -5.07
N PHE A 44 -9.14 12.45 -5.33
CA PHE A 44 -10.21 13.26 -4.75
C PHE A 44 -11.46 12.41 -4.54
N GLY A 45 -12.18 12.67 -3.46
CA GLY A 45 -13.45 12.01 -3.16
C GLY A 45 -14.37 12.88 -2.32
N ARG A 46 -15.67 12.61 -2.39
CA ARG A 46 -16.68 13.21 -1.51
C ARG A 46 -17.50 12.11 -0.87
N GLY A 47 -17.64 12.18 0.42
CA GLY A 47 -18.52 11.32 1.19
C GLY A 47 -19.97 11.79 1.16
N PRO A 48 -20.92 10.93 1.55
CA PRO A 48 -22.35 11.23 1.49
C PRO A 48 -22.80 12.33 2.46
N LYS A 49 -22.00 12.67 3.45
CA LYS A 49 -22.27 13.74 4.43
C LYS A 49 -21.44 15.02 4.16
N GLY A 50 -20.88 15.14 2.95
CA GLY A 50 -20.08 16.30 2.56
C GLY A 50 -18.61 16.20 2.95
N GLU A 51 -18.15 15.07 3.45
CA GLU A 51 -16.73 14.82 3.70
C GLU A 51 -15.93 15.00 2.39
N VAL A 52 -14.76 15.61 2.51
CA VAL A 52 -13.87 15.81 1.36
C VAL A 52 -12.57 15.08 1.61
N TRP A 53 -12.23 14.21 0.68
CA TRP A 53 -10.93 13.59 0.58
C TRP A 53 -10.11 14.28 -0.50
N GLU A 54 -8.92 14.74 -0.16
CA GLU A 54 -7.89 15.20 -1.08
C GLU A 54 -6.58 14.51 -0.72
N VAL A 55 -6.01 13.73 -1.65
CA VAL A 55 -4.87 12.87 -1.35
C VAL A 55 -3.70 13.62 -0.72
N TYR A 56 -3.34 14.79 -1.23
CA TYR A 56 -2.21 15.57 -0.69
C TYR A 56 -2.42 16.12 0.72
N LYS A 57 -3.66 16.26 1.15
CA LYS A 57 -4.01 16.75 2.49
C LYS A 57 -4.28 15.63 3.47
N SER A 58 -4.94 14.57 2.97
CA SER A 58 -5.49 13.53 3.84
C SER A 58 -4.61 12.27 3.94
N LEU A 59 -3.65 12.10 3.03
CA LEU A 59 -2.76 10.94 3.04
C LEU A 59 -1.90 10.84 4.31
N PRO A 60 -1.33 11.94 4.85
CA PRO A 60 -0.58 11.87 6.10
C PRO A 60 -1.40 11.34 7.28
N ASP A 61 -2.65 11.78 7.40
CA ASP A 61 -3.55 11.32 8.47
C ASP A 61 -3.90 9.84 8.29
N LEU A 62 -4.11 9.39 7.04
CA LEU A 62 -4.36 7.99 6.74
C LEU A 62 -3.14 7.13 7.07
N PHE A 63 -1.94 7.57 6.70
CA PHE A 63 -0.70 6.86 7.01
C PHE A 63 -0.45 6.78 8.51
N SER A 64 -0.68 7.87 9.26
CA SER A 64 -0.57 7.87 10.71
C SER A 64 -1.53 6.85 11.35
N ALA A 65 -2.79 6.86 10.93
CA ALA A 65 -3.78 5.90 11.44
C ALA A 65 -3.43 4.44 11.06
N CYS A 66 -2.90 4.23 9.86
CA CYS A 66 -2.43 2.91 9.43
C CYS A 66 -1.22 2.44 10.24
N HIS A 67 -0.27 3.32 10.55
CA HIS A 67 0.87 2.99 11.42
C HIS A 67 0.39 2.45 12.77
N GLU A 68 -0.58 3.11 13.39
CA GLU A 68 -1.16 2.66 14.67
C GLU A 68 -1.86 1.30 14.57
N CYS A 69 -2.26 0.88 13.38
CA CYS A 69 -2.89 -0.42 13.13
C CYS A 69 -1.91 -1.52 12.71
N LEU A 70 -0.63 -1.22 12.51
CA LEU A 70 0.36 -2.27 12.19
C LEU A 70 0.62 -3.15 13.42
N SER A 71 0.81 -4.45 13.18
CA SER A 71 1.29 -5.38 14.18
C SER A 71 2.75 -5.07 14.56
N ASP A 72 3.26 -5.70 15.62
CA ASP A 72 4.66 -5.53 16.02
C ASP A 72 5.65 -6.11 14.99
N ASN A 73 5.17 -7.01 14.13
CA ASN A 73 5.95 -7.65 13.06
C ASN A 73 5.18 -7.60 11.73
N PRO A 74 4.97 -6.42 11.16
CA PRO A 74 4.22 -6.28 9.92
C PRO A 74 4.99 -6.91 8.75
N LEU A 75 4.29 -7.42 7.77
CA LEU A 75 4.87 -8.11 6.62
C LEU A 75 5.09 -7.16 5.44
N PHE A 76 4.09 -6.32 5.14
CA PHE A 76 4.16 -5.38 4.02
C PHE A 76 3.18 -4.21 4.17
N VAL A 77 3.52 -3.11 3.52
CA VAL A 77 2.62 -2.01 3.22
C VAL A 77 2.78 -1.63 1.75
N VAL A 78 1.68 -1.53 1.03
CA VAL A 78 1.66 -1.12 -0.39
C VAL A 78 0.72 0.06 -0.55
N THR A 79 1.17 1.09 -1.25
CA THR A 79 0.33 2.23 -1.61
C THR A 79 0.46 2.49 -3.11
N THR A 80 -0.67 2.58 -3.78
CA THR A 80 -0.77 3.06 -5.17
C THR A 80 -1.54 4.38 -5.19
N ILE A 81 -1.13 5.31 -6.05
CA ILE A 81 -1.84 6.57 -6.23
C ILE A 81 -1.86 6.90 -7.72
N TYR A 82 -3.05 7.08 -8.28
CA TYR A 82 -3.24 7.40 -9.70
C TYR A 82 -3.67 8.86 -9.90
N ALA A 83 -3.51 9.34 -11.14
CA ALA A 83 -3.94 10.68 -11.56
C ALA A 83 -3.35 11.84 -10.73
N VAL A 84 -2.17 11.66 -10.14
CA VAL A 84 -1.49 12.68 -9.34
C VAL A 84 -0.31 13.29 -10.09
N ARG A 85 0.06 14.52 -9.70
CA ARG A 85 1.29 15.17 -10.14
C ARG A 85 2.40 15.01 -9.10
N ALA A 86 2.60 13.77 -8.68
CA ALA A 86 3.64 13.39 -7.72
C ALA A 86 4.51 12.30 -8.33
N SER A 87 5.77 12.28 -7.96
CA SER A 87 6.65 11.17 -8.30
C SER A 87 6.50 10.04 -7.28
N ALA A 88 6.91 8.83 -7.66
CA ALA A 88 6.98 7.70 -6.74
C ALA A 88 7.84 7.99 -5.49
N ILE A 89 8.85 8.85 -5.63
CA ILE A 89 9.71 9.29 -4.52
C ILE A 89 8.91 9.96 -3.41
N HIS A 90 7.96 10.82 -3.74
CA HIS A 90 7.14 11.51 -2.71
C HIS A 90 6.28 10.50 -1.92
N VAL A 91 5.71 9.51 -2.62
CA VAL A 91 4.91 8.47 -1.96
C VAL A 91 5.80 7.59 -1.08
N ALA A 92 7.00 7.24 -1.57
CA ALA A 92 7.96 6.44 -0.81
C ALA A 92 8.46 7.18 0.44
N GLN A 93 8.76 8.49 0.35
CA GLN A 93 9.18 9.29 1.50
C GLN A 93 8.07 9.40 2.56
N ALA A 94 6.82 9.59 2.13
CA ALA A 94 5.68 9.60 3.05
C ALA A 94 5.46 8.23 3.71
N MET A 95 5.70 7.14 2.98
CA MET A 95 5.65 5.80 3.54
C MET A 95 6.83 5.51 4.47
N ASP A 96 8.03 6.02 4.19
CA ASP A 96 9.19 5.90 5.07
C ASP A 96 8.92 6.57 6.42
N ASP A 97 8.29 7.75 6.40
CA ASP A 97 7.84 8.40 7.63
C ASP A 97 6.82 7.56 8.41
N MET A 98 5.87 6.93 7.72
CA MET A 98 4.91 6.00 8.30
C MET A 98 5.59 4.78 8.92
N MET A 99 6.63 4.25 8.27
CA MET A 99 7.30 3.01 8.68
C MET A 99 8.46 3.23 9.66
N LYS A 100 8.61 4.43 10.22
CA LYS A 100 9.62 4.69 11.26
C LYS A 100 9.49 3.73 12.43
N GLY A 101 10.61 3.12 12.80
CA GLY A 101 10.67 2.09 13.86
C GLY A 101 10.60 0.65 13.35
N PHE A 102 10.21 0.44 12.09
CA PHE A 102 10.25 -0.88 11.46
C PHE A 102 11.47 -0.96 10.51
N GLY A 103 12.28 -1.98 10.68
CA GLY A 103 13.28 -2.34 9.67
C GLY A 103 12.58 -2.90 8.43
N GLY A 104 13.25 -2.85 7.27
CA GLY A 104 12.65 -3.40 6.05
C GLY A 104 13.27 -2.83 4.79
N LYS A 105 12.62 -3.11 3.66
CA LYS A 105 13.03 -2.67 2.33
C LYS A 105 11.93 -1.84 1.68
N PHE A 106 12.34 -0.79 0.97
CA PHE A 106 11.46 0.03 0.16
C PHE A 106 11.67 -0.24 -1.32
N GLU A 107 10.58 -0.32 -2.04
CA GLU A 107 10.53 -0.29 -3.50
C GLU A 107 9.53 0.77 -3.92
N MET A 108 9.83 1.44 -5.03
CA MET A 108 8.95 2.45 -5.59
C MET A 108 9.08 2.46 -7.11
N GLY A 109 8.06 2.93 -7.79
CA GLY A 109 8.06 3.02 -9.24
C GLY A 109 6.69 3.39 -9.79
N GLU A 110 6.51 3.04 -11.05
CA GLU A 110 5.25 3.22 -11.76
C GLU A 110 4.63 1.88 -12.15
N LEU A 111 3.33 1.75 -11.92
CA LEU A 111 2.54 0.69 -12.50
C LEU A 111 2.23 1.06 -13.95
N VAL A 112 2.59 0.19 -14.86
CA VAL A 112 2.45 0.46 -16.29
C VAL A 112 1.69 -0.64 -16.99
N THR A 113 0.87 -0.27 -17.98
CA THR A 113 0.39 -1.20 -19.00
C THR A 113 1.27 -1.11 -20.23
N ARG A 114 1.47 -2.23 -20.91
CA ARG A 114 2.20 -2.29 -22.16
C ARG A 114 1.23 -2.45 -23.31
N GLU A 115 1.32 -1.56 -24.28
CA GLU A 115 0.57 -1.65 -25.52
C GLU A 115 0.99 -2.91 -26.31
N GLN A 116 0.02 -3.68 -26.76
CA GLN A 116 0.29 -4.93 -27.49
C GLN A 116 0.87 -4.68 -28.89
N SER A 117 0.42 -3.61 -29.56
CA SER A 117 0.80 -3.33 -30.94
C SER A 117 2.21 -2.79 -31.11
N ALA A 118 2.61 -1.82 -30.28
CA ALA A 118 3.89 -1.11 -30.41
C ALA A 118 4.82 -1.25 -29.19
N GLY A 119 4.38 -1.97 -28.14
CA GLY A 119 5.16 -2.21 -26.94
C GLY A 119 5.38 -0.98 -26.07
N ARG A 120 4.70 0.14 -26.34
CA ARG A 120 4.81 1.38 -25.57
C ARG A 120 4.26 1.18 -24.15
N LEU A 121 4.86 1.85 -23.19
CA LEU A 121 4.41 1.84 -21.80
C LEU A 121 3.48 3.00 -21.53
N LEU A 122 2.38 2.73 -20.85
CA LEU A 122 1.44 3.72 -20.35
C LEU A 122 1.41 3.64 -18.84
N SER A 123 1.83 4.72 -18.17
CA SER A 123 1.77 4.84 -16.72
C SER A 123 0.32 4.90 -16.25
N GLN A 124 -0.02 4.07 -15.27
CA GLN A 124 -1.35 4.01 -14.64
C GLN A 124 -1.35 4.63 -13.26
N ALA A 125 -0.32 4.37 -12.46
CA ALA A 125 -0.19 4.87 -11.11
C ALA A 125 1.29 4.91 -10.69
N VAL A 126 1.59 5.73 -9.70
CA VAL A 126 2.82 5.60 -8.92
C VAL A 126 2.56 4.66 -7.74
N TYR A 127 3.59 3.94 -7.30
CA TYR A 127 3.49 3.10 -6.12
C TYR A 127 4.69 3.23 -5.21
N ALA A 128 4.48 2.93 -3.95
CA ALA A 128 5.52 2.62 -2.98
C ALA A 128 5.14 1.33 -2.24
N ARG A 129 6.13 0.51 -1.94
CA ARG A 129 5.99 -0.73 -1.18
C ARG A 129 7.08 -0.79 -0.13
N TRP A 130 6.68 -1.02 1.10
CA TRP A 130 7.56 -1.48 2.16
C TRP A 130 7.31 -2.97 2.40
N SER A 131 8.36 -3.73 2.66
CA SER A 131 8.29 -5.13 3.09
C SER A 131 9.29 -5.40 4.20
N ALA A 132 8.91 -6.25 5.14
CA ALA A 132 9.82 -6.74 6.16
C ALA A 132 11.06 -7.40 5.52
N ASN A 133 12.18 -7.36 6.23
CA ASN A 133 13.34 -8.13 5.84
C ASN A 133 12.98 -9.62 5.93
N ASP A 134 12.88 -10.30 4.80
CA ASP A 134 12.88 -11.74 4.79
C ASP A 134 14.21 -12.18 5.41
N GLY A 135 14.18 -13.03 6.43
CA GLY A 135 15.40 -13.63 6.99
C GLY A 135 16.17 -14.50 5.99
N ARG A 136 15.83 -14.44 4.71
CA ARG A 136 16.56 -15.01 3.58
C ARG A 136 17.59 -13.98 3.13
N SER A 137 18.84 -14.19 3.57
CA SER A 137 20.00 -13.60 2.95
C SER A 137 19.86 -13.78 1.41
N THR A 138 19.74 -12.69 0.66
CA THR A 138 20.00 -12.73 -0.77
C THR A 138 21.44 -13.19 -0.92
N MET A 139 21.64 -14.44 -1.34
CA MET A 139 22.95 -14.86 -1.82
C MET A 139 23.31 -13.88 -2.93
N ASP A 140 24.40 -13.19 -2.67
CA ASP A 140 25.09 -12.31 -3.60
C ASP A 140 25.36 -13.10 -4.89
N ASP A 141 24.55 -12.84 -5.94
CA ASP A 141 24.86 -13.33 -7.28
C ASP A 141 26.03 -12.52 -7.78
N GLY A 142 27.23 -12.96 -7.34
CA GLY A 142 28.50 -12.44 -7.81
C GLY A 142 28.58 -12.58 -9.33
N VAL A 143 28.31 -11.49 -10.00
CA VAL A 143 28.67 -11.32 -11.41
C VAL A 143 30.18 -11.12 -11.45
N LYS A 144 30.89 -12.15 -11.94
CA LYS A 144 32.26 -12.05 -12.43
C LYS A 144 32.26 -11.55 -13.85
#